data_4ca999d9faf1ec87d33f703c0be94e09
#
_entry.id   4ca999d9faf1ec87d33f703c0be94e09
#
_cell.length_a   1.000
_cell.length_b   1.000
_cell.length_c   1.000
_cell.angle_alpha   90.00
_cell.angle_beta   90.00
_cell.angle_gamma   90.00
#
_symmetry.space_group_name_H-M   'P 1'
#
loop_
_entity.id
_entity.type
_entity.pdbx_description
1 polymer ?
#
loop_
_entity_poly.entity_id
_entity_poly.type
_entity_poly.pdbx_seq_one_letter_code
_entity_poly.pdbx_strand_id
1 'polypeptide(L)'
;VPPDQEVNVAVIKRRKWTNGSGEHVAWQLDFTDRFGKRHREQFALKRDAEGRLAELQGTTRAGTYRPLADRSDVAEGCKVFCQYMTDRRDRGEKVTETYLRTTRQHCENYIDPNGEYVVRRPGLKKKDSIGFKGGLGAIKLADLTAARVVKFRDDMRKHGAGIVTTRRVLGTLSRVLKHAVETDMATMNVAKGVRVIGTRDEDSERVTPPSKADLTALLKAASPDYKIRVQFAATTGLRASEQWALRWSNIDLDTGKVTVDSRVDAFGSIDKTKSAAGKRTIPIGKTMIEELKAWRDRSKQKSNDGFVFPDGRGSFTRHTNQTKRFWNPLVKAAGIEPIGWHALRHFAVSTWIEAGLQPKAVQTLAGHASFAITMNRYGHLFPSDDHQAAFDKIAATLA
;
A
#
# COMPACT_ATOMS: atom_id res chain seq x y z
N VAL A 1 25.69 31.10 -3.31
CA VAL A 1 24.82 31.16 -4.53
C VAL A 1 24.92 32.61 -5.00
N PRO A 2 25.46 32.94 -6.20
CA PRO A 2 25.43 34.27 -6.70
C PRO A 2 24.03 34.69 -7.09
N PRO A 3 23.59 35.92 -6.81
CA PRO A 3 22.36 36.49 -7.31
C PRO A 3 22.49 36.86 -8.78
N ASP A 4 21.36 36.89 -9.46
CA ASP A 4 21.12 37.47 -10.81
C ASP A 4 21.75 36.73 -12.00
N GLN A 5 21.10 35.63 -12.41
CA GLN A 5 21.06 35.29 -13.82
C GLN A 5 19.63 35.46 -14.32
N GLU A 6 19.38 36.65 -14.84
CA GLU A 6 18.18 36.98 -15.64
C GLU A 6 18.06 36.00 -16.82
N VAL A 7 16.81 35.74 -17.27
CA VAL A 7 16.55 35.04 -18.54
C VAL A 7 17.33 35.77 -19.63
N ASN A 8 18.43 35.17 -20.08
CA ASN A 8 19.24 35.75 -21.12
C ASN A 8 18.51 35.61 -22.45
N VAL A 9 18.07 36.76 -22.97
CA VAL A 9 17.58 37.00 -24.33
C VAL A 9 16.30 36.24 -24.69
N ALA A 10 15.17 36.76 -24.26
CA ALA A 10 13.89 36.40 -24.87
C ALA A 10 13.59 37.41 -26.01
N VAL A 11 13.41 36.89 -27.21
CA VAL A 11 13.13 37.73 -28.40
C VAL A 11 11.86 37.25 -29.09
N ILE A 12 10.94 38.19 -29.33
CA ILE A 12 9.75 37.92 -30.15
C ILE A 12 10.04 38.34 -31.56
N LYS A 13 9.92 37.42 -32.53
CA LYS A 13 10.15 37.64 -33.95
C LYS A 13 8.91 37.30 -34.77
N ARG A 14 8.59 38.11 -35.75
CA ARG A 14 7.57 37.78 -36.76
C ARG A 14 8.19 36.84 -37.78
N ARG A 15 7.57 35.67 -37.99
CA ARG A 15 7.99 34.68 -38.99
C ARG A 15 6.93 34.60 -40.08
N LYS A 16 7.38 34.68 -41.32
CA LYS A 16 6.55 34.47 -42.52
C LYS A 16 7.08 33.26 -43.27
N TRP A 17 6.22 32.39 -43.75
CA TRP A 17 6.57 31.30 -44.66
C TRP A 17 5.41 31.00 -45.59
N THR A 18 5.69 30.44 -46.74
CA THR A 18 4.71 30.04 -47.74
C THR A 18 4.74 28.52 -47.84
N ASN A 19 3.58 27.87 -47.88
CA ASN A 19 3.43 26.47 -48.19
C ASN A 19 2.33 26.28 -49.23
N GLY A 20 1.98 25.04 -49.58
CA GLY A 20 0.93 24.76 -50.62
C GLY A 20 -0.46 25.30 -50.32
N SER A 21 -0.72 25.80 -49.11
CA SER A 21 -1.98 26.42 -48.69
C SER A 21 -1.93 27.97 -48.61
N GLY A 22 -0.79 28.61 -48.93
CA GLY A 22 -0.64 30.07 -48.96
C GLY A 22 0.42 30.65 -48.02
N GLU A 23 0.40 31.98 -47.87
CA GLU A 23 1.27 32.70 -46.92
C GLU A 23 0.75 32.53 -45.48
N HIS A 24 1.66 32.17 -44.61
CA HIS A 24 1.44 32.02 -43.15
C HIS A 24 2.28 33.02 -42.39
N VAL A 25 1.72 33.56 -41.31
CA VAL A 25 2.40 34.46 -40.37
C VAL A 25 2.23 33.94 -38.97
N ALA A 26 3.33 33.83 -38.20
CA ALA A 26 3.30 33.53 -36.77
C ALA A 26 4.29 34.41 -36.02
N TRP A 27 4.05 34.55 -34.74
CA TRP A 27 4.96 35.22 -33.82
C TRP A 27 5.73 34.15 -33.06
N GLN A 28 7.07 34.15 -33.19
CA GLN A 28 7.97 33.20 -32.53
C GLN A 28 8.60 33.87 -31.31
N LEU A 29 8.40 33.32 -30.16
CA LEU A 29 9.12 33.64 -28.93
C LEU A 29 10.31 32.69 -28.83
N ASP A 30 11.52 33.24 -28.76
CA ASP A 30 12.80 32.53 -28.67
C ASP A 30 13.44 32.91 -27.32
N PHE A 31 13.68 31.95 -26.42
CA PHE A 31 14.28 32.23 -25.12
C PHE A 31 15.17 31.09 -24.65
N THR A 32 16.11 31.41 -23.76
CA THR A 32 17.01 30.43 -23.14
C THR A 32 16.69 30.30 -21.66
N ASP A 33 16.50 29.07 -21.18
CA ASP A 33 16.23 28.81 -19.78
C ASP A 33 17.50 28.95 -18.91
N ARG A 34 17.31 28.91 -17.59
CA ARG A 34 18.42 29.00 -16.61
C ARG A 34 19.47 27.90 -16.73
N PHE A 35 19.18 26.83 -17.47
CA PHE A 35 20.10 25.72 -17.72
C PHE A 35 20.83 25.87 -19.06
N GLY A 36 20.66 27.01 -19.78
CA GLY A 36 21.29 27.27 -21.05
C GLY A 36 20.57 26.64 -22.24
N LYS A 37 19.41 25.99 -22.05
CA LYS A 37 18.64 25.36 -23.12
C LYS A 37 17.77 26.37 -23.82
N ARG A 38 17.86 26.41 -25.15
CA ARG A 38 17.05 27.27 -26.00
C ARG A 38 15.66 26.68 -26.26
N HIS A 39 14.63 27.50 -26.10
CA HIS A 39 13.23 27.17 -26.34
C HIS A 39 12.65 28.06 -27.41
N ARG A 40 11.71 27.50 -28.20
CA ARG A 40 10.98 28.22 -29.24
C ARG A 40 9.50 27.90 -29.14
N GLU A 41 8.67 28.94 -29.01
CA GLU A 41 7.22 28.84 -28.99
C GLU A 41 6.64 29.69 -30.11
N GLN A 42 5.54 29.25 -30.76
CA GLN A 42 4.91 29.96 -31.86
C GLN A 42 3.46 30.33 -31.51
N PHE A 43 3.08 31.54 -31.81
CA PHE A 43 1.78 32.10 -31.50
C PHE A 43 1.15 32.74 -32.77
N ALA A 44 -0.16 32.60 -32.91
CA ALA A 44 -0.89 33.24 -34.01
C ALA A 44 -0.93 34.78 -33.86
N LEU A 45 -1.00 35.27 -32.63
CA LEU A 45 -1.10 36.70 -32.34
C LEU A 45 0.11 37.20 -31.53
N LYS A 46 0.53 38.42 -31.80
CA LYS A 46 1.64 39.08 -31.11
C LYS A 46 1.39 39.20 -29.59
N ARG A 47 0.18 39.63 -29.23
CA ARG A 47 -0.22 39.79 -27.84
C ARG A 47 -0.08 38.52 -27.02
N ASP A 48 -0.31 37.33 -27.62
CA ASP A 48 -0.21 36.06 -26.95
C ASP A 48 1.26 35.71 -26.68
N ALA A 49 2.15 36.02 -27.63
CA ALA A 49 3.61 35.91 -27.45
C ALA A 49 4.13 36.85 -26.37
N GLU A 50 3.63 38.11 -26.34
CA GLU A 50 3.97 39.12 -25.32
C GLU A 50 3.44 38.71 -23.94
N GLY A 51 2.21 38.19 -23.85
CA GLY A 51 1.65 37.64 -22.61
C GLY A 51 2.48 36.49 -22.07
N ARG A 52 2.90 35.58 -22.94
CA ARG A 52 3.76 34.46 -22.56
C ARG A 52 5.15 34.91 -22.09
N LEU A 53 5.71 35.94 -22.75
CA LEU A 53 6.97 36.53 -22.33
C LEU A 53 6.89 37.13 -20.92
N ALA A 54 5.83 37.89 -20.65
CA ALA A 54 5.61 38.47 -19.32
C ALA A 54 5.45 37.42 -18.22
N GLU A 55 4.72 36.35 -18.51
CA GLU A 55 4.58 35.17 -17.61
C GLU A 55 5.93 34.53 -17.31
N LEU A 56 6.73 34.25 -18.37
CA LEU A 56 8.06 33.67 -18.25
C LEU A 56 8.99 34.55 -17.39
N GLN A 57 8.96 35.88 -17.61
CA GLN A 57 9.74 36.82 -16.81
C GLN A 57 9.28 36.84 -15.35
N GLY A 58 7.97 36.83 -15.11
CA GLY A 58 7.39 36.76 -13.75
C GLY A 58 7.79 35.48 -13.01
N THR A 59 7.64 34.32 -13.63
CA THR A 59 7.97 33.02 -13.05
C THR A 59 9.48 32.84 -12.85
N THR A 60 10.30 33.40 -13.73
CA THR A 60 11.76 33.38 -13.61
C THR A 60 12.23 34.25 -12.43
N ARG A 61 11.71 35.46 -12.31
CA ARG A 61 11.99 36.36 -11.17
C ARG A 61 11.57 35.74 -9.83
N ALA A 62 10.43 35.06 -9.82
CA ALA A 62 9.95 34.31 -8.65
C ALA A 62 10.72 33.01 -8.40
N GLY A 63 11.65 32.59 -9.26
CA GLY A 63 12.39 31.34 -9.15
C GLY A 63 11.52 30.08 -9.35
N THR A 64 10.30 30.26 -9.87
CA THR A 64 9.29 29.17 -10.03
C THR A 64 9.22 28.61 -11.45
N TYR A 65 9.99 29.16 -12.40
CA TYR A 65 9.98 28.67 -13.77
C TYR A 65 10.53 27.24 -13.88
N ARG A 66 9.73 26.35 -14.48
CA ARG A 66 10.05 24.93 -14.69
C ARG A 66 9.68 24.54 -16.12
N PRO A 67 10.64 24.49 -17.06
CA PRO A 67 10.36 24.22 -18.49
C PRO A 67 9.69 22.88 -18.74
N LEU A 68 9.95 21.88 -17.90
CA LEU A 68 9.34 20.57 -18.01
C LEU A 68 7.89 20.54 -17.53
N ALA A 69 7.51 21.41 -16.59
CA ALA A 69 6.13 21.47 -16.06
C ALA A 69 5.11 21.80 -17.15
N ASP A 70 5.44 22.69 -18.07
CA ASP A 70 4.57 23.10 -19.17
C ASP A 70 4.40 22.01 -20.25
N ARG A 71 5.34 21.07 -20.32
CA ARG A 71 5.37 20.02 -21.36
C ARG A 71 4.86 18.69 -20.86
N SER A 72 5.15 18.36 -19.61
CA SER A 72 4.80 17.07 -19.00
C SER A 72 3.39 17.09 -18.45
N ASP A 73 2.69 15.99 -18.63
CA ASP A 73 1.39 15.74 -18.01
C ASP A 73 1.53 14.81 -16.80
N VAL A 74 0.41 14.57 -16.11
CA VAL A 74 0.37 13.69 -14.94
C VAL A 74 0.70 12.24 -15.30
N ALA A 75 0.34 11.80 -16.51
CA ALA A 75 0.67 10.44 -16.99
C ALA A 75 2.18 10.25 -17.10
N GLU A 76 2.89 11.22 -17.68
CA GLU A 76 4.36 11.19 -17.76
C GLU A 76 4.98 11.23 -16.35
N GLY A 77 4.44 12.05 -15.44
CA GLY A 77 4.85 12.06 -14.03
C GLY A 77 4.69 10.70 -13.36
N CYS A 78 3.60 9.98 -13.61
CA CYS A 78 3.39 8.62 -13.14
C CYS A 78 4.43 7.64 -13.69
N LYS A 79 4.71 7.73 -14.98
CA LYS A 79 5.68 6.86 -15.69
C LYS A 79 7.09 7.07 -15.14
N VAL A 80 7.54 8.30 -15.03
CA VAL A 80 8.86 8.67 -14.49
C VAL A 80 8.99 8.19 -13.04
N PHE A 81 7.97 8.39 -12.21
CA PHE A 81 7.99 7.91 -10.83
C PHE A 81 8.03 6.39 -10.73
N CYS A 82 7.25 5.67 -11.53
CA CYS A 82 7.27 4.21 -11.55
C CYS A 82 8.64 3.67 -11.99
N GLN A 83 9.29 4.31 -12.96
CA GLN A 83 10.64 3.95 -13.37
C GLN A 83 11.65 4.22 -12.26
N TYR A 84 11.64 5.40 -11.66
CA TYR A 84 12.48 5.75 -10.51
C TYR A 84 12.37 4.73 -9.36
N MET A 85 11.15 4.28 -9.04
CA MET A 85 10.95 3.27 -8.00
C MET A 85 11.47 1.89 -8.42
N THR A 86 11.44 1.56 -9.72
CA THR A 86 12.03 0.34 -10.26
C THR A 86 13.55 0.37 -10.14
N ASP A 87 14.17 1.48 -10.53
CA ASP A 87 15.63 1.67 -10.46
C ASP A 87 16.13 1.60 -9.01
N ARG A 88 15.36 2.13 -8.06
CA ARG A 88 15.66 2.02 -6.63
C ARG A 88 15.68 0.58 -6.14
N ARG A 89 14.69 -0.22 -6.57
CA ARG A 89 14.67 -1.66 -6.25
C ARG A 89 15.88 -2.37 -6.84
N ASP A 90 16.19 -2.08 -8.10
CA ASP A 90 17.26 -2.75 -8.83
C ASP A 90 18.65 -2.40 -8.26
N ARG A 91 18.78 -1.23 -7.60
CA ARG A 91 19.93 -0.87 -6.77
C ARG A 91 19.93 -1.52 -5.36
N GLY A 92 18.95 -2.38 -5.03
CA GLY A 92 18.87 -3.06 -3.73
C GLY A 92 18.29 -2.22 -2.59
N GLU A 93 17.65 -1.08 -2.89
CA GLU A 93 16.96 -0.28 -1.88
C GLU A 93 15.68 -0.98 -1.38
N LYS A 94 15.17 -0.55 -0.21
CA LYS A 94 13.99 -1.18 0.44
C LYS A 94 12.67 -0.91 -0.33
N VAL A 95 12.61 -1.28 -1.59
CA VAL A 95 11.42 -1.20 -2.45
C VAL A 95 10.92 -2.61 -2.74
N THR A 96 9.73 -2.95 -2.24
CA THR A 96 9.14 -4.28 -2.45
C THR A 96 8.39 -4.36 -3.78
N GLU A 97 8.35 -5.54 -4.40
CA GLU A 97 7.57 -5.79 -5.62
C GLU A 97 6.08 -5.47 -5.42
N THR A 98 5.54 -5.79 -4.24
CA THR A 98 4.15 -5.44 -3.88
C THR A 98 3.91 -3.93 -3.92
N TYR A 99 4.88 -3.13 -3.43
CA TYR A 99 4.78 -1.67 -3.47
C TYR A 99 4.79 -1.14 -4.89
N LEU A 100 5.71 -1.63 -5.74
CA LEU A 100 5.78 -1.27 -7.15
C LEU A 100 4.48 -1.58 -7.90
N ARG A 101 4.00 -2.81 -7.79
CA ARG A 101 2.75 -3.22 -8.46
C ARG A 101 1.55 -2.42 -7.97
N THR A 102 1.44 -2.19 -6.67
CA THR A 102 0.36 -1.36 -6.13
C THR A 102 0.44 0.07 -6.63
N THR A 103 1.65 0.64 -6.70
CA THR A 103 1.87 1.99 -7.24
C THR A 103 1.45 2.06 -8.72
N ARG A 104 1.91 1.11 -9.55
CA ARG A 104 1.49 1.01 -10.95
C ARG A 104 -0.01 0.87 -11.10
N GLN A 105 -0.64 -0.02 -10.33
CA GLN A 105 -2.10 -0.22 -10.34
C GLN A 105 -2.87 1.06 -9.96
N HIS A 106 -2.35 1.86 -9.02
CA HIS A 106 -2.98 3.14 -8.68
C HIS A 106 -2.87 4.14 -9.82
N CYS A 107 -1.70 4.20 -10.48
CA CYS A 107 -1.51 5.05 -11.66
C CYS A 107 -2.44 4.61 -12.80
N GLU A 108 -2.43 3.34 -13.17
CA GLU A 108 -3.11 2.78 -14.33
C GLU A 108 -4.63 2.66 -14.17
N ASN A 109 -5.12 2.37 -12.96
CA ASN A 109 -6.56 2.16 -12.76
C ASN A 109 -7.31 3.44 -12.36
N TYR A 110 -6.61 4.46 -11.84
CA TYR A 110 -7.26 5.64 -11.27
C TYR A 110 -6.65 6.96 -11.73
N ILE A 111 -5.32 7.15 -11.62
CA ILE A 111 -4.69 8.44 -11.91
C ILE A 111 -4.66 8.69 -13.42
N ASP A 112 -4.28 7.69 -14.19
CA ASP A 112 -4.28 7.70 -15.66
C ASP A 112 -4.96 6.45 -16.24
N PRO A 113 -6.27 6.27 -16.05
CA PRO A 113 -7.00 5.08 -16.51
C PRO A 113 -7.15 4.96 -18.02
N ASN A 114 -6.84 6.03 -18.77
CA ASN A 114 -6.86 6.05 -20.24
C ASN A 114 -5.48 5.86 -20.86
N GLY A 115 -4.44 5.68 -20.04
CA GLY A 115 -3.09 5.42 -20.48
C GLY A 115 -2.95 4.04 -21.14
N GLU A 116 -1.82 3.81 -21.83
CA GLU A 116 -1.52 2.56 -22.53
C GLU A 116 -1.44 1.33 -21.62
N TYR A 117 -1.28 1.53 -20.31
CA TYR A 117 -1.13 0.49 -19.29
C TYR A 117 -2.44 0.15 -18.59
N VAL A 118 -3.38 -0.44 -19.30
CA VAL A 118 -4.53 -1.08 -18.65
C VAL A 118 -4.07 -2.41 -18.06
N VAL A 119 -3.77 -2.45 -16.75
CA VAL A 119 -3.53 -3.72 -16.06
C VAL A 119 -4.82 -4.52 -16.03
N ARG A 120 -4.91 -5.47 -16.94
CA ARG A 120 -5.99 -6.45 -16.93
C ARG A 120 -5.83 -7.29 -15.66
N ARG A 121 -6.82 -7.19 -14.75
CA ARG A 121 -6.91 -8.17 -13.67
C ARG A 121 -7.06 -9.55 -14.29
N PRO A 122 -6.18 -10.54 -14.00
CA PRO A 122 -6.35 -11.88 -14.50
C PRO A 122 -7.75 -12.40 -14.10
N GLY A 123 -8.55 -12.84 -15.07
CA GLY A 123 -9.87 -13.41 -14.83
C GLY A 123 -11.07 -12.46 -14.97
N LEU A 124 -10.89 -11.15 -15.13
CA LEU A 124 -11.98 -10.24 -15.49
C LEU A 124 -12.11 -10.14 -17.01
N LYS A 125 -13.33 -10.29 -17.53
CA LYS A 125 -13.63 -10.02 -18.94
C LYS A 125 -13.45 -8.52 -19.20
N LYS A 126 -13.03 -8.13 -20.42
CA LYS A 126 -12.77 -6.73 -20.80
C LYS A 126 -13.94 -5.77 -20.48
N LYS A 127 -15.19 -6.28 -20.47
CA LYS A 127 -16.41 -5.55 -20.14
C LYS A 127 -16.65 -5.33 -18.64
N ASP A 128 -15.98 -6.10 -17.78
CA ASP A 128 -16.15 -6.05 -16.32
C ASP A 128 -15.02 -5.26 -15.64
N SER A 129 -14.05 -4.75 -16.41
CA SER A 129 -13.12 -3.75 -15.92
C SER A 129 -13.91 -2.46 -15.69
N ILE A 130 -14.18 -2.14 -14.43
CA ILE A 130 -14.80 -0.87 -14.05
C ILE A 130 -13.77 0.21 -14.39
N GLY A 131 -13.84 0.73 -15.62
CA GLY A 131 -13.00 1.83 -16.07
C GLY A 131 -13.41 3.08 -15.31
N PHE A 132 -12.61 3.51 -14.36
CA PHE A 132 -12.75 4.84 -13.80
C PHE A 132 -12.47 5.85 -14.92
N LYS A 133 -13.48 6.67 -15.29
CA LYS A 133 -13.39 7.61 -16.42
C LYS A 133 -12.88 9.00 -16.03
N GLY A 134 -12.51 9.22 -14.77
CA GLY A 134 -12.24 10.54 -14.20
C GLY A 134 -10.76 10.81 -13.87
N GLY A 135 -9.81 10.21 -14.57
CA GLY A 135 -8.38 10.37 -14.30
C GLY A 135 -7.83 11.78 -14.52
N LEU A 136 -6.60 11.96 -14.07
CA LEU A 136 -5.85 13.21 -14.19
C LEU A 136 -4.77 13.15 -15.28
N GLY A 137 -4.55 11.98 -15.90
CA GLY A 137 -3.38 11.67 -16.74
C GLY A 137 -3.09 12.71 -17.81
N ALA A 138 -4.10 13.14 -18.57
CA ALA A 138 -3.97 14.10 -19.66
C ALA A 138 -3.78 15.56 -19.21
N ILE A 139 -3.83 15.85 -17.90
CA ILE A 139 -3.69 17.21 -17.39
C ILE A 139 -2.20 17.56 -17.29
N LYS A 140 -1.81 18.72 -17.84
CA LYS A 140 -0.45 19.22 -17.67
C LYS A 140 -0.13 19.42 -16.19
N LEU A 141 1.10 19.10 -15.78
CA LEU A 141 1.53 19.29 -14.40
C LEU A 141 1.47 20.75 -13.95
N ALA A 142 1.67 21.70 -14.88
CA ALA A 142 1.51 23.13 -14.64
C ALA A 142 0.04 23.52 -14.36
N ASP A 143 -0.92 22.85 -15.00
CA ASP A 143 -2.36 23.14 -14.92
C ASP A 143 -3.08 22.36 -13.80
N LEU A 144 -2.36 21.46 -13.12
CA LEU A 144 -2.92 20.66 -12.05
C LEU A 144 -3.09 21.51 -10.79
N THR A 145 -4.32 21.68 -10.35
CA THR A 145 -4.67 22.46 -9.15
C THR A 145 -5.17 21.57 -8.01
N ALA A 146 -5.11 22.06 -6.77
CA ALA A 146 -5.70 21.36 -5.62
C ALA A 146 -7.20 21.09 -5.81
N ALA A 147 -7.93 22.02 -6.44
CA ALA A 147 -9.36 21.84 -6.75
C ALA A 147 -9.61 20.66 -7.69
N ARG A 148 -8.74 20.45 -8.71
CA ARG A 148 -8.83 19.27 -9.59
C ARG A 148 -8.54 17.98 -8.85
N VAL A 149 -7.60 17.97 -7.90
CA VAL A 149 -7.30 16.80 -7.04
C VAL A 149 -8.46 16.50 -6.10
N VAL A 150 -9.10 17.53 -5.54
CA VAL A 150 -10.32 17.38 -4.72
C VAL A 150 -11.44 16.76 -5.55
N LYS A 151 -11.71 17.31 -6.75
CA LYS A 151 -12.72 16.75 -7.66
C LYS A 151 -12.41 15.29 -8.02
N PHE A 152 -11.17 14.95 -8.32
CA PHE A 152 -10.73 13.57 -8.59
C PHE A 152 -11.02 12.64 -7.41
N ARG A 153 -10.72 13.07 -6.17
CA ARG A 153 -11.08 12.33 -4.95
C ARG A 153 -12.58 12.04 -4.89
N ASP A 154 -13.39 13.06 -5.14
CA ASP A 154 -14.85 12.97 -5.02
C ASP A 154 -15.44 12.08 -6.14
N ASP A 155 -14.90 12.21 -7.35
CA ASP A 155 -15.27 11.36 -8.48
C ASP A 155 -14.93 9.88 -8.22
N MET A 156 -13.76 9.57 -7.61
CA MET A 156 -13.42 8.22 -7.16
C MET A 156 -14.42 7.68 -6.15
N ARG A 157 -14.78 8.48 -5.14
CA ARG A 157 -15.77 8.10 -4.10
C ARG A 157 -17.15 7.87 -4.72
N LYS A 158 -17.61 8.76 -5.60
CA LYS A 158 -18.86 8.62 -6.35
C LYS A 158 -18.89 7.37 -7.22
N HIS A 159 -17.74 6.96 -7.74
CA HIS A 159 -17.59 5.73 -8.55
C HIS A 159 -17.52 4.45 -7.70
N GLY A 160 -17.66 4.53 -6.38
CA GLY A 160 -17.69 3.40 -5.47
C GLY A 160 -16.30 2.98 -4.92
N ALA A 161 -15.25 3.78 -5.11
CA ALA A 161 -13.97 3.51 -4.45
C ALA A 161 -14.11 3.71 -2.94
N GLY A 162 -13.81 2.67 -2.16
CA GLY A 162 -13.82 2.74 -0.70
C GLY A 162 -12.80 3.76 -0.15
N ILE A 163 -13.01 4.26 1.06
CA ILE A 163 -12.16 5.28 1.70
C ILE A 163 -10.68 4.88 1.72
N VAL A 164 -10.37 3.62 2.05
CA VAL A 164 -8.99 3.11 2.12
C VAL A 164 -8.33 3.14 0.75
N THR A 165 -9.05 2.76 -0.31
CA THR A 165 -8.55 2.80 -1.68
C THR A 165 -8.28 4.24 -2.10
N THR A 166 -9.23 5.14 -1.86
CA THR A 166 -9.11 6.56 -2.21
C THR A 166 -7.92 7.20 -1.48
N ARG A 167 -7.77 6.97 -0.16
CA ARG A 167 -6.59 7.42 0.62
C ARG A 167 -5.27 6.92 0.04
N ARG A 168 -5.21 5.65 -0.39
CA ARG A 168 -4.00 5.05 -0.98
C ARG A 168 -3.67 5.63 -2.35
N VAL A 169 -4.65 5.82 -3.20
CA VAL A 169 -4.47 6.42 -4.54
C VAL A 169 -3.98 7.86 -4.42
N LEU A 170 -4.61 8.68 -3.56
CA LEU A 170 -4.15 10.05 -3.30
C LEU A 170 -2.74 10.08 -2.70
N GLY A 171 -2.41 9.14 -1.80
CA GLY A 171 -1.06 8.99 -1.30
C GLY A 171 -0.05 8.64 -2.40
N THR A 172 -0.45 7.87 -3.41
CA THR A 172 0.39 7.59 -4.59
C THR A 172 0.55 8.84 -5.44
N LEU A 173 -0.54 9.54 -5.77
CA LEU A 173 -0.50 10.81 -6.51
C LEU A 173 0.42 11.83 -5.81
N SER A 174 0.30 11.97 -4.49
CA SER A 174 1.16 12.88 -3.73
C SER A 174 2.65 12.49 -3.81
N ARG A 175 2.99 11.20 -3.87
CA ARG A 175 4.39 10.76 -4.08
C ARG A 175 4.86 11.01 -5.50
N VAL A 176 4.02 10.78 -6.50
CA VAL A 176 4.30 11.12 -7.90
C VAL A 176 4.60 12.62 -8.03
N LEU A 177 3.72 13.47 -7.49
CA LEU A 177 3.90 14.92 -7.56
C LEU A 177 5.11 15.40 -6.74
N LYS A 178 5.40 14.77 -5.60
CA LYS A 178 6.62 15.07 -4.85
C LYS A 178 7.87 14.79 -5.70
N HIS A 179 7.92 13.65 -6.36
CA HIS A 179 9.02 13.29 -7.25
C HIS A 179 9.09 14.22 -8.47
N ALA A 180 7.95 14.60 -9.04
CA ALA A 180 7.88 15.57 -10.12
C ALA A 180 8.46 16.94 -9.72
N VAL A 181 8.25 17.37 -8.46
CA VAL A 181 8.90 18.58 -7.92
C VAL A 181 10.40 18.39 -7.76
N GLU A 182 10.85 17.24 -7.26
CA GLU A 182 12.27 16.92 -7.09
C GLU A 182 13.03 16.81 -8.42
N THR A 183 12.32 16.56 -9.54
CA THR A 183 12.87 16.46 -10.90
C THR A 183 12.53 17.65 -11.80
N ASP A 184 12.12 18.77 -11.24
CA ASP A 184 11.73 19.99 -11.94
C ASP A 184 10.59 19.83 -12.97
N MET A 185 9.81 18.74 -12.88
CA MET A 185 8.62 18.50 -13.71
C MET A 185 7.37 19.20 -13.17
N ALA A 186 7.36 19.63 -11.92
CA ALA A 186 6.26 20.37 -11.29
C ALA A 186 6.80 21.44 -10.35
N THR A 187 6.03 22.49 -10.13
CA THR A 187 6.40 23.60 -9.22
C THR A 187 6.07 23.27 -7.77
N MET A 188 4.96 22.55 -7.54
CA MET A 188 4.48 22.21 -6.20
C MET A 188 3.69 20.91 -6.19
N ASN A 189 3.59 20.30 -5.01
CA ASN A 189 2.74 19.13 -4.80
C ASN A 189 1.34 19.57 -4.35
N VAL A 190 0.45 19.78 -5.29
CA VAL A 190 -0.94 20.22 -5.06
C VAL A 190 -1.84 19.14 -4.41
N ALA A 191 -1.39 17.88 -4.34
CA ALA A 191 -2.10 16.83 -3.62
C ALA A 191 -1.76 16.82 -2.13
N LYS A 192 -0.73 17.57 -1.70
CA LYS A 192 -0.35 17.68 -0.28
C LYS A 192 -1.47 18.38 0.49
N GLY A 193 -2.04 17.68 1.48
CA GLY A 193 -3.12 18.22 2.30
C GLY A 193 -4.53 17.88 1.84
N VAL A 194 -4.72 17.29 0.65
CA VAL A 194 -6.04 16.80 0.24
C VAL A 194 -6.37 15.54 1.04
N ARG A 195 -7.35 15.66 1.94
CA ARG A 195 -7.76 14.58 2.85
C ARG A 195 -8.98 13.85 2.33
N VAL A 196 -9.08 12.56 2.66
CA VAL A 196 -10.29 11.75 2.49
C VAL A 196 -10.92 11.57 3.86
N ILE A 197 -12.09 12.15 4.04
CA ILE A 197 -12.89 12.03 5.25
C ILE A 197 -13.88 10.89 5.02
N GLY A 198 -13.90 9.92 5.92
CA GLY A 198 -14.87 8.82 5.89
C GLY A 198 -16.21 9.24 6.47
N THR A 199 -17.24 8.44 6.21
CA THR A 199 -18.48 8.49 6.98
C THR A 199 -18.25 7.92 8.37
N ARG A 200 -19.17 8.15 9.31
CA ARG A 200 -19.09 7.60 10.68
C ARG A 200 -18.96 6.07 10.66
N ASP A 201 -19.67 5.41 9.77
CA ASP A 201 -19.69 3.95 9.66
C ASP A 201 -18.39 3.38 9.07
N GLU A 202 -17.78 4.09 8.12
CA GLU A 202 -16.50 3.67 7.52
C GLU A 202 -15.29 3.81 8.45
N ASP A 203 -15.33 4.76 9.40
CA ASP A 203 -14.23 5.01 10.34
C ASP A 203 -14.40 4.25 11.68
N SER A 204 -15.56 3.62 11.93
CA SER A 204 -15.93 2.99 13.21
C SER A 204 -15.82 1.47 13.23
N GLU A 205 -15.38 0.81 12.15
CA GLU A 205 -15.27 -0.65 12.09
C GLU A 205 -14.28 -1.18 13.14
N ARG A 206 -14.81 -1.55 14.30
CA ARG A 206 -14.06 -2.34 15.28
C ARG A 206 -13.86 -3.75 14.75
N VAL A 207 -12.66 -4.28 14.95
CA VAL A 207 -12.39 -5.68 14.62
C VAL A 207 -13.22 -6.57 15.54
N THR A 208 -14.17 -7.31 14.97
CA THR A 208 -14.88 -8.37 15.66
C THR A 208 -14.17 -9.71 15.36
N PRO A 209 -13.49 -10.31 16.35
CA PRO A 209 -12.89 -11.64 16.17
C PRO A 209 -13.98 -12.68 15.94
N PRO A 210 -13.72 -13.78 15.19
CA PRO A 210 -14.64 -14.90 15.15
C PRO A 210 -14.84 -15.49 16.56
N SER A 211 -16.03 -16.00 16.82
CA SER A 211 -16.36 -16.61 18.09
C SER A 211 -15.68 -17.97 18.30
N LYS A 212 -15.66 -18.46 19.54
CA LYS A 212 -15.22 -19.85 19.84
C LYS A 212 -16.09 -20.89 19.12
N ALA A 213 -17.38 -20.60 18.95
CA ALA A 213 -18.32 -21.46 18.22
C ALA A 213 -17.95 -21.51 16.72
N ASP A 214 -17.62 -20.37 16.11
CA ASP A 214 -17.18 -20.32 14.70
C ASP A 214 -15.90 -21.14 14.50
N LEU A 215 -14.92 -21.00 15.43
CA LEU A 215 -13.69 -21.79 15.35
C LEU A 215 -13.97 -23.27 15.48
N THR A 216 -14.85 -23.67 16.41
CA THR A 216 -15.24 -25.07 16.61
C THR A 216 -15.89 -25.62 15.32
N ALA A 217 -16.79 -24.86 14.69
CA ALA A 217 -17.42 -25.24 13.43
C ALA A 217 -16.39 -25.40 12.30
N LEU A 218 -15.44 -24.48 12.18
CA LEU A 218 -14.32 -24.57 11.21
C LEU A 218 -13.48 -25.82 11.44
N LEU A 219 -13.11 -26.11 12.68
CA LEU A 219 -12.28 -27.28 13.02
C LEU A 219 -13.02 -28.61 12.79
N LYS A 220 -14.33 -28.63 12.99
CA LYS A 220 -15.19 -29.81 12.73
C LYS A 220 -15.33 -30.08 11.22
N ALA A 221 -15.44 -29.01 10.41
CA ALA A 221 -15.59 -29.11 8.96
C ALA A 221 -14.25 -29.34 8.23
N ALA A 222 -13.12 -29.04 8.87
CA ALA A 222 -11.79 -29.15 8.26
C ALA A 222 -11.34 -30.59 8.10
N SER A 223 -10.68 -30.91 6.97
CA SER A 223 -9.94 -32.19 6.84
C SER A 223 -8.80 -32.24 7.86
N PRO A 224 -8.34 -33.46 8.26
CA PRO A 224 -7.27 -33.60 9.25
C PRO A 224 -6.02 -32.79 8.94
N ASP A 225 -5.58 -32.76 7.69
CA ASP A 225 -4.39 -32.02 7.25
C ASP A 225 -4.61 -30.50 7.18
N TYR A 226 -5.87 -30.05 7.10
CA TYR A 226 -6.20 -28.65 7.11
C TYR A 226 -6.50 -28.14 8.51
N LYS A 227 -7.02 -28.98 9.38
CA LYS A 227 -7.35 -28.69 10.76
C LYS A 227 -6.14 -28.15 11.51
N ILE A 228 -4.98 -28.83 11.43
CA ILE A 228 -3.74 -28.37 12.09
C ILE A 228 -3.29 -26.97 11.62
N ARG A 229 -3.50 -26.62 10.34
CA ARG A 229 -3.19 -25.29 9.81
C ARG A 229 -4.05 -24.19 10.44
N VAL A 230 -5.33 -24.49 10.64
CA VAL A 230 -6.30 -23.56 11.27
C VAL A 230 -6.01 -23.43 12.77
N GLN A 231 -5.81 -24.57 13.47
CA GLN A 231 -5.46 -24.60 14.90
C GLN A 231 -4.18 -23.81 15.16
N PHE A 232 -3.15 -24.03 14.36
CA PHE A 232 -1.87 -23.34 14.50
C PHE A 232 -2.02 -21.82 14.28
N ALA A 233 -2.78 -21.39 13.27
CA ALA A 233 -3.06 -19.97 13.02
C ALA A 233 -3.83 -19.33 14.18
N ALA A 234 -4.86 -20.03 14.69
CA ALA A 234 -5.73 -19.56 15.77
C ALA A 234 -5.02 -19.53 17.14
N THR A 235 -3.96 -20.32 17.32
CA THR A 235 -3.17 -20.35 18.56
C THR A 235 -2.02 -19.37 18.54
N THR A 236 -1.24 -19.34 17.45
CA THR A 236 -0.01 -18.55 17.35
C THR A 236 -0.23 -17.12 16.84
N GLY A 237 -1.38 -16.84 16.25
CA GLY A 237 -1.67 -15.53 15.67
C GLY A 237 -0.71 -15.08 14.56
N LEU A 238 0.02 -16.01 13.92
CA LEU A 238 0.91 -15.68 12.79
C LEU A 238 0.13 -15.02 11.64
N ARG A 239 0.80 -14.09 10.96
CA ARG A 239 0.26 -13.64 9.67
C ARG A 239 0.32 -14.79 8.66
N ALA A 240 -0.63 -14.86 7.73
CA ALA A 240 -0.63 -15.89 6.69
C ALA A 240 0.74 -16.02 6.00
N SER A 241 1.35 -14.89 5.63
CA SER A 241 2.66 -14.86 4.97
C SER A 241 3.81 -15.40 5.83
N GLU A 242 3.72 -15.28 7.15
CA GLU A 242 4.69 -15.83 8.11
C GLU A 242 4.47 -17.34 8.26
N GLN A 243 3.21 -17.77 8.42
CA GLN A 243 2.88 -19.20 8.54
C GLN A 243 3.27 -20.00 7.30
N TRP A 244 3.07 -19.46 6.10
CA TRP A 244 3.42 -20.16 4.86
C TRP A 244 4.92 -20.19 4.56
N ALA A 245 5.72 -19.35 5.22
CA ALA A 245 7.18 -19.37 5.16
C ALA A 245 7.83 -20.27 6.22
N LEU A 246 7.06 -20.72 7.23
CA LEU A 246 7.57 -21.40 8.40
C LEU A 246 8.20 -22.75 8.02
N ARG A 247 9.43 -22.99 8.50
CA ARG A 247 10.16 -24.23 8.33
C ARG A 247 10.24 -25.00 9.64
N TRP A 248 10.53 -26.28 9.60
CA TRP A 248 10.69 -27.07 10.82
C TRP A 248 11.86 -26.58 11.68
N SER A 249 12.92 -26.02 11.08
CA SER A 249 14.02 -25.35 11.81
C SER A 249 13.57 -24.13 12.63
N ASN A 250 12.40 -23.57 12.34
CA ASN A 250 11.83 -22.47 13.11
C ASN A 250 11.03 -22.93 14.35
N ILE A 251 10.82 -24.25 14.53
CA ILE A 251 10.02 -24.81 15.62
C ILE A 251 10.89 -25.70 16.50
N ASP A 252 11.05 -25.30 17.74
CA ASP A 252 11.60 -26.13 18.80
C ASP A 252 10.44 -26.87 19.49
N LEU A 253 10.28 -28.14 19.15
CA LEU A 253 9.24 -29.02 19.70
C LEU A 253 9.52 -29.50 21.12
N ASP A 254 10.74 -29.33 21.61
CA ASP A 254 11.12 -29.75 22.98
C ASP A 254 10.79 -28.62 23.97
N THR A 255 11.12 -27.38 23.63
CA THR A 255 10.82 -26.20 24.46
C THR A 255 9.51 -25.53 24.13
N GLY A 256 8.80 -25.95 23.07
CA GLY A 256 7.54 -25.36 22.63
C GLY A 256 7.67 -23.92 22.14
N LYS A 257 8.64 -23.65 21.28
CA LYS A 257 8.89 -22.30 20.77
C LYS A 257 8.84 -22.24 19.25
N VAL A 258 8.18 -21.22 18.72
CA VAL A 258 8.10 -20.92 17.27
C VAL A 258 8.80 -19.60 17.01
N THR A 259 9.87 -19.63 16.24
CA THR A 259 10.62 -18.42 15.82
C THR A 259 10.11 -17.92 14.47
N VAL A 260 9.65 -16.69 14.41
CA VAL A 260 9.20 -16.04 13.20
C VAL A 260 10.29 -15.09 12.71
N ASP A 261 10.91 -15.39 11.58
CA ASP A 261 11.99 -14.60 10.98
C ASP A 261 11.80 -14.30 9.50
N SER A 262 10.90 -15.02 8.86
CA SER A 262 10.66 -14.97 7.41
C SER A 262 9.18 -14.88 7.05
N ARG A 263 8.91 -14.54 5.80
CA ARG A 263 7.56 -14.47 5.24
C ARG A 263 7.58 -14.74 3.73
N VAL A 264 6.50 -15.29 3.22
CA VAL A 264 6.25 -15.37 1.76
C VAL A 264 5.44 -14.15 1.35
N ASP A 265 5.88 -13.42 0.34
CA ASP A 265 5.12 -12.31 -0.22
C ASP A 265 3.99 -12.80 -1.17
N ALA A 266 3.20 -11.86 -1.70
CA ALA A 266 2.10 -12.18 -2.61
C ALA A 266 2.57 -12.79 -3.96
N PHE A 267 3.86 -12.66 -4.30
CA PHE A 267 4.45 -13.14 -5.55
C PHE A 267 5.25 -14.43 -5.38
N GLY A 268 5.40 -14.89 -4.14
CA GLY A 268 6.08 -16.13 -3.81
C GLY A 268 7.57 -15.96 -3.52
N SER A 269 8.04 -14.75 -3.28
CA SER A 269 9.36 -14.51 -2.76
C SER A 269 9.39 -14.69 -1.26
N ILE A 270 10.38 -15.45 -0.76
CA ILE A 270 10.63 -15.58 0.68
C ILE A 270 11.60 -14.49 1.10
N ASP A 271 11.17 -13.69 2.07
CA ASP A 271 11.90 -12.52 2.54
C ASP A 271 11.96 -12.52 4.06
N LYS A 272 12.91 -11.81 4.64
CA LYS A 272 12.92 -11.54 6.09
C LYS A 272 11.66 -10.75 6.47
N THR A 273 11.28 -10.81 7.74
CA THR A 273 10.16 -10.00 8.24
C THR A 273 10.41 -8.50 8.01
N LYS A 274 9.34 -7.74 7.69
CA LYS A 274 9.43 -6.32 7.27
C LYS A 274 10.03 -5.38 8.32
N SER A 275 9.99 -5.75 9.60
CA SER A 275 10.43 -4.92 10.72
C SER A 275 11.11 -5.76 11.78
N ALA A 276 11.93 -5.13 12.63
CA ALA A 276 12.52 -5.79 13.79
C ALA A 276 11.46 -6.44 14.69
N ALA A 277 10.31 -5.81 14.88
CA ALA A 277 9.18 -6.37 15.64
C ALA A 277 8.55 -7.61 14.98
N GLY A 278 8.80 -7.83 13.68
CA GLY A 278 8.37 -9.05 12.98
C GLY A 278 9.17 -10.28 13.41
N LYS A 279 10.45 -10.14 13.75
CA LYS A 279 11.28 -11.22 14.28
C LYS A 279 10.94 -11.41 15.76
N ARG A 280 10.34 -12.53 16.08
CA ARG A 280 9.84 -12.83 17.43
C ARG A 280 9.73 -14.32 17.68
N THR A 281 9.68 -14.71 18.93
CA THR A 281 9.41 -16.08 19.37
C THR A 281 8.05 -16.14 20.05
N ILE A 282 7.25 -17.13 19.68
CA ILE A 282 5.91 -17.37 20.21
C ILE A 282 5.91 -18.73 20.93
N PRO A 283 5.46 -18.80 22.18
CA PRO A 283 5.31 -20.08 22.87
C PRO A 283 4.10 -20.83 22.32
N ILE A 284 4.19 -22.16 22.28
CA ILE A 284 3.07 -23.06 21.97
C ILE A 284 2.90 -24.08 23.11
N GLY A 285 1.64 -24.38 23.42
CA GLY A 285 1.28 -25.29 24.48
C GLY A 285 1.52 -26.78 24.12
N LYS A 286 1.51 -27.63 25.12
CA LYS A 286 1.77 -29.09 24.99
C LYS A 286 0.90 -29.76 23.93
N THR A 287 -0.40 -29.49 23.91
CA THR A 287 -1.32 -30.04 22.91
C THR A 287 -0.92 -29.67 21.47
N MET A 288 -0.49 -28.41 21.24
CA MET A 288 -0.02 -27.99 19.92
C MET A 288 1.30 -28.67 19.53
N ILE A 289 2.19 -28.92 20.49
CA ILE A 289 3.45 -29.69 20.29
C ILE A 289 3.13 -31.11 19.82
N GLU A 290 2.21 -31.79 20.49
CA GLU A 290 1.78 -33.17 20.14
C GLU A 290 1.15 -33.21 18.74
N GLU A 291 0.26 -32.27 18.43
CA GLU A 291 -0.37 -32.15 17.11
C GLU A 291 0.67 -31.88 16.00
N LEU A 292 1.68 -31.05 16.27
CA LEU A 292 2.76 -30.76 15.32
C LEU A 292 3.70 -31.98 15.15
N LYS A 293 4.00 -32.74 16.20
CA LYS A 293 4.76 -34.00 16.09
C LYS A 293 4.00 -35.00 15.19
N ALA A 294 2.71 -35.21 15.46
CA ALA A 294 1.86 -36.08 14.64
C ALA A 294 1.72 -35.57 13.20
N TRP A 295 1.68 -34.26 12.99
CA TRP A 295 1.67 -33.67 11.66
C TRP A 295 3.00 -33.90 10.94
N ARG A 296 4.15 -33.70 11.61
CA ARG A 296 5.48 -33.93 11.04
C ARG A 296 5.65 -35.37 10.56
N ASP A 297 5.14 -36.34 11.31
CA ASP A 297 5.20 -37.76 10.95
C ASP A 297 4.39 -38.10 9.71
N ARG A 298 3.26 -37.43 9.51
CA ARG A 298 2.41 -37.57 8.31
C ARG A 298 2.89 -36.73 7.13
N SER A 299 3.65 -35.65 7.39
CA SER A 299 4.08 -34.72 6.37
C SER A 299 5.11 -35.33 5.42
N LYS A 300 5.06 -34.98 4.15
CA LYS A 300 6.08 -35.32 3.16
C LYS A 300 7.40 -34.53 3.37
N GLN A 301 7.32 -33.43 4.12
CA GLN A 301 8.45 -32.52 4.41
C GLN A 301 8.84 -32.63 5.88
N LYS A 302 9.74 -33.60 6.19
CA LYS A 302 10.16 -33.89 7.56
C LYS A 302 11.51 -33.28 7.94
N SER A 303 12.30 -32.88 6.95
CA SER A 303 13.61 -32.25 7.16
C SER A 303 13.48 -30.87 7.83
N ASN A 304 14.52 -30.48 8.55
CA ASN A 304 14.52 -29.15 9.22
C ASN A 304 14.34 -27.98 8.26
N ASP A 305 14.81 -28.10 7.02
CA ASP A 305 14.63 -27.07 5.97
C ASP A 305 13.27 -27.17 5.27
N GLY A 306 12.50 -28.24 5.51
CA GLY A 306 11.16 -28.42 4.96
C GLY A 306 10.15 -27.43 5.54
N PHE A 307 9.17 -27.01 4.70
CA PHE A 307 8.08 -26.18 5.18
C PHE A 307 7.16 -26.94 6.12
N VAL A 308 6.74 -26.32 7.21
CA VAL A 308 5.79 -26.91 8.17
C VAL A 308 4.43 -27.14 7.50
N PHE A 309 3.99 -26.22 6.65
CA PHE A 309 2.71 -26.27 5.94
C PHE A 309 2.92 -26.16 4.43
N PRO A 310 3.50 -27.21 3.79
CA PRO A 310 3.79 -27.18 2.36
C PRO A 310 2.52 -27.20 1.52
N ASP A 311 2.64 -26.81 0.26
CA ASP A 311 1.66 -27.11 -0.77
C ASP A 311 1.75 -28.58 -1.22
N GLY A 312 0.90 -29.00 -2.15
CA GLY A 312 0.90 -30.38 -2.66
C GLY A 312 2.20 -30.82 -3.37
N ARG A 313 3.09 -29.88 -3.69
CA ARG A 313 4.39 -30.11 -4.33
C ARG A 313 5.57 -30.04 -3.36
N GLY A 314 5.32 -29.80 -2.07
CA GLY A 314 6.36 -29.64 -1.06
C GLY A 314 6.97 -28.25 -0.98
N SER A 315 6.46 -27.28 -1.74
CA SER A 315 6.87 -25.89 -1.72
C SER A 315 6.06 -25.07 -0.71
N PHE A 316 6.39 -23.77 -0.55
CA PHE A 316 5.58 -22.87 0.27
C PHE A 316 4.14 -22.74 -0.26
N THR A 317 3.22 -22.61 0.66
CA THR A 317 1.81 -22.41 0.32
C THR A 317 1.55 -20.98 -0.18
N ARG A 318 0.98 -20.81 -1.38
CA ARG A 318 0.54 -19.52 -1.88
C ARG A 318 -0.80 -19.11 -1.24
N HIS A 319 -0.82 -17.98 -0.56
CA HIS A 319 -2.01 -17.52 0.18
C HIS A 319 -3.28 -17.41 -0.71
N THR A 320 -3.16 -16.93 -1.94
CA THR A 320 -4.30 -16.83 -2.87
C THR A 320 -4.88 -18.20 -3.23
N ASN A 321 -4.03 -19.21 -3.44
CA ASN A 321 -4.47 -20.57 -3.71
C ASN A 321 -5.13 -21.19 -2.48
N GLN A 322 -4.51 -20.98 -1.32
CA GLN A 322 -5.01 -21.41 -0.03
C GLN A 322 -6.41 -20.85 0.24
N THR A 323 -6.60 -19.54 0.05
CA THR A 323 -7.88 -18.88 0.26
C THR A 323 -8.95 -19.41 -0.69
N LYS A 324 -8.67 -19.50 -1.98
CA LYS A 324 -9.67 -19.88 -2.97
C LYS A 324 -10.04 -21.37 -2.94
N ARG A 325 -9.04 -22.26 -2.75
CA ARG A 325 -9.23 -23.70 -2.88
C ARG A 325 -9.60 -24.41 -1.58
N PHE A 326 -9.21 -23.82 -0.45
CA PHE A 326 -9.38 -24.48 0.86
C PHE A 326 -10.16 -23.61 1.85
N TRP A 327 -9.75 -22.36 2.07
CA TRP A 327 -10.34 -21.53 3.11
C TRP A 327 -11.80 -21.16 2.82
N ASN A 328 -12.09 -20.57 1.66
CA ASN A 328 -13.45 -20.17 1.32
C ASN A 328 -14.44 -21.36 1.28
N PRO A 329 -14.08 -22.52 0.68
CA PRO A 329 -14.90 -23.72 0.78
C PRO A 329 -15.10 -24.21 2.22
N LEU A 330 -14.06 -24.16 3.07
CA LEU A 330 -14.16 -24.54 4.48
C LEU A 330 -15.11 -23.62 5.27
N VAL A 331 -14.97 -22.31 5.13
CA VAL A 331 -15.87 -21.32 5.76
C VAL A 331 -17.33 -21.58 5.37
N LYS A 332 -17.57 -21.84 4.09
CA LYS A 332 -18.91 -22.21 3.60
C LYS A 332 -19.41 -23.54 4.19
N ALA A 333 -18.56 -24.56 4.25
CA ALA A 333 -18.92 -25.87 4.82
C ALA A 333 -19.15 -25.81 6.33
N ALA A 334 -18.49 -24.91 7.04
CA ALA A 334 -18.70 -24.66 8.46
C ALA A 334 -20.01 -23.89 8.76
N GLY A 335 -20.68 -23.35 7.74
CA GLY A 335 -21.94 -22.61 7.89
C GLY A 335 -21.82 -21.29 8.64
N ILE A 336 -20.64 -20.67 8.63
CA ILE A 336 -20.39 -19.40 9.30
C ILE A 336 -20.34 -18.24 8.29
N GLU A 337 -20.51 -17.01 8.78
CA GLU A 337 -20.37 -15.82 7.96
C GLU A 337 -18.99 -15.76 7.27
N PRO A 338 -18.90 -15.18 6.06
CA PRO A 338 -17.66 -15.11 5.31
C PRO A 338 -16.57 -14.33 6.04
N ILE A 339 -15.53 -15.00 6.48
CA ILE A 339 -14.36 -14.42 7.12
C ILE A 339 -13.08 -14.72 6.34
N GLY A 340 -12.12 -13.79 6.36
CA GLY A 340 -10.79 -14.00 5.79
C GLY A 340 -9.86 -14.78 6.74
N TRP A 341 -8.80 -15.41 6.21
CA TRP A 341 -7.79 -16.10 7.02
C TRP A 341 -7.23 -15.28 8.18
N HIS A 342 -7.12 -13.96 7.99
CA HIS A 342 -6.60 -13.05 9.02
C HIS A 342 -7.47 -12.98 10.28
N ALA A 343 -8.74 -13.39 10.19
CA ALA A 343 -9.64 -13.49 11.33
C ALA A 343 -9.13 -14.47 12.40
N LEU A 344 -8.40 -15.54 12.00
CA LEU A 344 -7.77 -16.47 12.96
C LEU A 344 -6.73 -15.77 13.84
N ARG A 345 -6.01 -14.78 13.28
CA ARG A 345 -5.09 -13.96 14.09
C ARG A 345 -5.84 -13.03 15.03
N HIS A 346 -6.97 -12.48 14.61
CA HIS A 346 -7.83 -11.69 15.51
C HIS A 346 -8.34 -12.56 16.65
N PHE A 347 -8.74 -13.79 16.35
CA PHE A 347 -9.12 -14.78 17.36
C PHE A 347 -7.97 -15.06 18.33
N ALA A 348 -6.76 -15.36 17.86
CA ALA A 348 -5.61 -15.60 18.72
C ALA A 348 -5.35 -14.42 19.67
N VAL A 349 -5.33 -13.20 19.14
CA VAL A 349 -5.07 -11.99 19.96
C VAL A 349 -6.16 -11.78 20.99
N SER A 350 -7.45 -11.94 20.63
CA SER A 350 -8.55 -11.82 21.59
C SER A 350 -8.48 -12.88 22.69
N THR A 351 -8.13 -14.11 22.33
CA THR A 351 -7.97 -15.21 23.29
C THR A 351 -6.78 -15.01 24.24
N TRP A 352 -5.69 -14.43 23.74
CA TRP A 352 -4.56 -14.05 24.62
C TRP A 352 -4.95 -12.96 25.63
N ILE A 353 -5.75 -11.97 25.20
CA ILE A 353 -6.28 -10.92 26.08
C ILE A 353 -7.23 -11.54 27.11
N GLU A 354 -8.13 -12.40 26.68
CA GLU A 354 -9.06 -13.14 27.56
C GLU A 354 -8.32 -14.00 28.60
N ALA A 355 -7.16 -14.58 28.20
CA ALA A 355 -6.27 -15.32 29.07
C ALA A 355 -5.43 -14.43 30.02
N GLY A 356 -5.64 -13.13 30.03
CA GLY A 356 -4.98 -12.18 30.93
C GLY A 356 -3.59 -11.69 30.48
N LEU A 357 -3.18 -11.92 29.21
CA LEU A 357 -1.89 -11.40 28.74
C LEU A 357 -1.92 -9.87 28.73
N GLN A 358 -0.87 -9.28 29.31
CA GLN A 358 -0.70 -7.83 29.34
C GLN A 358 -0.55 -7.24 27.93
N PRO A 359 -1.04 -6.00 27.69
CA PRO A 359 -1.03 -5.37 26.37
C PRO A 359 0.34 -5.36 25.68
N LYS A 360 1.43 -5.22 26.45
CA LYS A 360 2.80 -5.25 25.94
C LYS A 360 3.22 -6.65 25.45
N ALA A 361 2.81 -7.70 26.16
CA ALA A 361 3.03 -9.09 25.74
C ALA A 361 2.26 -9.37 24.44
N VAL A 362 0.99 -8.98 24.38
CA VAL A 362 0.16 -9.10 23.18
C VAL A 362 0.80 -8.36 21.99
N GLN A 363 1.29 -7.13 22.17
CA GLN A 363 2.02 -6.40 21.13
C GLN A 363 3.20 -7.22 20.60
N THR A 364 4.02 -7.76 21.50
CA THR A 364 5.24 -8.49 21.16
C THR A 364 4.92 -9.78 20.42
N LEU A 365 4.02 -10.62 20.95
CA LEU A 365 3.61 -11.90 20.34
C LEU A 365 2.94 -11.68 18.99
N ALA A 366 2.09 -10.67 18.87
CA ALA A 366 1.50 -10.30 17.58
C ALA A 366 2.51 -9.72 16.59
N GLY A 367 3.66 -9.20 17.03
CA GLY A 367 4.64 -8.53 16.17
C GLY A 367 4.07 -7.23 15.58
N HIS A 368 3.40 -6.42 16.40
CA HIS A 368 2.96 -5.09 16.03
C HIS A 368 4.09 -4.08 16.19
N ALA A 369 4.33 -3.28 15.14
CA ALA A 369 5.42 -2.32 15.10
C ALA A 369 5.32 -1.22 16.17
N SER A 370 4.11 -0.90 16.64
CA SER A 370 3.88 0.04 17.73
C SER A 370 2.78 -0.45 18.67
N PHE A 371 2.85 0.02 19.92
CA PHE A 371 1.84 -0.25 20.94
C PHE A 371 0.45 0.28 20.53
N ALA A 372 0.42 1.44 19.88
CA ALA A 372 -0.81 2.05 19.39
C ALA A 372 -1.59 1.13 18.43
N ILE A 373 -0.92 0.30 17.62
CA ILE A 373 -1.59 -0.66 16.74
C ILE A 373 -2.40 -1.67 17.57
N THR A 374 -1.83 -2.16 18.69
CA THR A 374 -2.52 -3.10 19.57
C THR A 374 -3.72 -2.43 20.24
N MET A 375 -3.53 -1.26 20.83
CA MET A 375 -4.59 -0.55 21.55
C MET A 375 -5.71 -0.06 20.63
N ASN A 376 -5.39 0.49 19.47
CA ASN A 376 -6.41 0.94 18.51
C ASN A 376 -7.29 -0.21 17.98
N ARG A 377 -6.74 -1.43 17.88
CA ARG A 377 -7.48 -2.57 17.37
C ARG A 377 -8.17 -3.40 18.43
N TYR A 378 -7.53 -3.57 19.59
CA TYR A 378 -7.95 -4.54 20.60
C TYR A 378 -8.12 -3.91 22.00
N GLY A 379 -7.90 -2.58 22.14
CA GLY A 379 -8.01 -1.91 23.43
C GLY A 379 -9.35 -2.12 24.13
N HIS A 380 -10.41 -2.22 23.34
CA HIS A 380 -11.78 -2.47 23.85
C HIS A 380 -12.01 -3.91 24.38
N LEU A 381 -11.08 -4.84 24.13
CA LEU A 381 -11.14 -6.23 24.63
C LEU A 381 -10.40 -6.40 25.95
N PHE A 382 -9.55 -5.47 26.35
CA PHE A 382 -8.89 -5.53 27.64
C PHE A 382 -9.91 -5.23 28.74
N PRO A 383 -9.86 -5.98 29.87
CA PRO A 383 -10.72 -5.67 31.00
C PRO A 383 -10.51 -4.21 31.42
N SER A 384 -11.61 -3.52 31.72
CA SER A 384 -11.56 -2.30 32.51
C SER A 384 -11.46 -2.74 33.96
N ASP A 385 -10.27 -2.66 34.54
CA ASP A 385 -10.07 -2.97 35.94
C ASP A 385 -10.97 -2.06 36.80
N ASP A 386 -11.46 -2.59 37.91
CA ASP A 386 -12.09 -1.80 38.96
C ASP A 386 -11.01 -0.90 39.56
N HIS A 387 -10.94 0.34 39.08
CA HIS A 387 -9.95 1.30 39.52
C HIS A 387 -10.14 1.68 41.00
N GLN A 388 -11.33 1.43 41.60
CA GLN A 388 -11.61 1.70 42.98
C GLN A 388 -10.64 0.96 43.92
N ALA A 389 -10.47 -0.35 43.73
CA ALA A 389 -9.54 -1.14 44.55
C ALA A 389 -8.07 -0.70 44.40
N ALA A 390 -7.69 -0.17 43.24
CA ALA A 390 -6.34 0.40 43.02
C ALA A 390 -6.18 1.73 43.80
N PHE A 391 -7.19 2.59 43.75
CA PHE A 391 -7.16 3.87 44.49
C PHE A 391 -7.20 3.66 46.01
N ASP A 392 -7.97 2.66 46.52
CA ASP A 392 -7.97 2.29 47.91
C ASP A 392 -6.58 1.82 48.42
N LYS A 393 -5.87 1.05 47.60
CA LYS A 393 -4.49 0.65 47.91
C LYS A 393 -3.52 1.85 47.94
N ILE A 394 -3.69 2.80 47.01
CA ILE A 394 -2.88 4.03 46.97
C ILE A 394 -3.15 4.85 48.25
N ALA A 395 -4.43 5.04 48.60
CA ALA A 395 -4.80 5.74 49.80
C ALA A 395 -4.21 5.10 51.08
N ALA A 396 -4.25 3.76 51.15
CA ALA A 396 -3.69 3.02 52.28
C ALA A 396 -2.15 3.12 52.41
N THR A 397 -1.43 3.42 51.29
CA THR A 397 0.01 3.63 51.32
C THR A 397 0.41 5.05 51.77
N LEU A 398 -0.54 5.97 51.80
CA LEU A 398 -0.33 7.37 52.17
C LEU A 398 -0.85 7.71 53.59
N ALA A 399 -1.53 6.76 54.23
CA ALA A 399 -2.02 6.85 55.59
C ALA A 399 -1.02 6.21 56.60
#